data_1bb5cf4b6ff787488a64c2008626596d
#
_entry.id   1bb5cf4b6ff787488a64c2008626596d
#
_cell.length_a   1.000
_cell.length_b   1.000
_cell.length_c   1.000
_cell.angle_alpha   90.00
_cell.angle_beta   90.00
_cell.angle_gamma   90.00
#
_symmetry.space_group_name_H-M   'P 1'
#
loop_
_entity.id
_entity.type
_entity.pdbx_description
1 polymer ?
#
loop_
_entity_poly.entity_id
_entity_poly.type
_entity_poly.pdbx_seq_one_letter_code
_entity_poly.pdbx_strand_id
1 'polypeptide(L)'
;MDPSAVWEAVDGIVHWLDRESTLPPEQERLLRLLKLSEEAGEVAQAVIGATGQNPRKGHSHTWDDVHGELCDVILTAMVALRTLTPEARGVFDEHLRRVAARLPAQPAGGRGGPGAPAS
;
A
#
# COMPACT_ATOMS: atom_id res chain seq x y z
N MET A 1 -2.12 -7.75 -14.01
CA MET A 1 -0.67 -7.47 -14.13
C MET A 1 0.06 -8.48 -13.27
N ASP A 2 1.06 -9.16 -13.83
CA ASP A 2 1.81 -10.12 -13.05
C ASP A 2 2.79 -9.43 -12.09
N PRO A 3 3.31 -10.15 -11.07
CA PRO A 3 4.18 -9.53 -10.07
C PRO A 3 5.43 -8.86 -10.64
N SER A 4 6.00 -9.39 -11.73
CA SER A 4 7.15 -8.75 -12.38
C SER A 4 6.78 -7.38 -12.94
N ALA A 5 5.63 -7.28 -13.60
CA ALA A 5 5.17 -6.02 -14.17
C ALA A 5 4.85 -4.99 -13.08
N VAL A 6 4.32 -5.43 -11.94
CA VAL A 6 4.08 -4.55 -10.79
C VAL A 6 5.39 -3.92 -10.32
N TRP A 7 6.41 -4.74 -10.09
CA TRP A 7 7.69 -4.21 -9.60
C TRP A 7 8.46 -3.42 -10.66
N GLU A 8 8.30 -3.75 -11.94
CA GLU A 8 8.82 -2.92 -13.02
C GLU A 8 8.21 -1.52 -13.02
N ALA A 9 6.90 -1.42 -12.77
CA ALA A 9 6.24 -0.13 -12.65
C ALA A 9 6.77 0.65 -11.44
N VAL A 10 6.98 -0.01 -10.31
CA VAL A 10 7.57 0.61 -9.12
C VAL A 10 8.99 1.11 -9.42
N ASP A 11 9.80 0.30 -10.09
CA ASP A 11 11.15 0.70 -10.51
C ASP A 11 11.10 1.96 -11.38
N GLY A 12 10.16 2.04 -12.30
CA GLY A 12 9.96 3.21 -13.14
C GLY A 12 9.65 4.47 -12.34
N ILE A 13 8.79 4.33 -11.33
CA ILE A 13 8.44 5.43 -10.43
C ILE A 13 9.68 5.89 -9.65
N VAL A 14 10.43 4.96 -9.08
CA VAL A 14 11.65 5.29 -8.31
C VAL A 14 12.68 6.00 -9.18
N HIS A 15 12.91 5.51 -10.40
CA HIS A 15 13.85 6.15 -11.31
C HIS A 15 13.38 7.57 -11.68
N TRP A 16 12.08 7.75 -11.90
CA TRP A 16 11.54 9.08 -12.20
C TRP A 16 11.72 10.01 -11.01
N LEU A 17 11.39 9.56 -9.79
CA LEU A 17 11.57 10.34 -8.58
C LEU A 17 13.04 10.72 -8.36
N ASP A 18 13.96 9.80 -8.62
CA ASP A 18 15.39 10.07 -8.47
C ASP A 18 15.87 11.14 -9.46
N ARG A 19 15.37 11.09 -10.70
CA ARG A 19 15.74 12.09 -11.70
C ARG A 19 15.22 13.49 -11.36
N GLU A 20 14.02 13.56 -10.80
CA GLU A 20 13.38 14.84 -10.49
C GLU A 20 13.76 15.41 -9.12
N SER A 21 14.38 14.61 -8.27
CA SER A 21 14.75 15.04 -6.93
C SER A 21 15.84 16.11 -6.97
N THR A 22 15.63 17.17 -6.19
CA THR A 22 16.60 18.23 -5.98
C THR A 22 17.27 18.13 -4.61
N LEU A 23 16.96 17.08 -3.85
CA LEU A 23 17.44 16.87 -2.49
C LEU A 23 18.61 15.91 -2.46
N PRO A 24 19.46 15.99 -1.42
CA PRO A 24 20.48 14.96 -1.20
C PRO A 24 19.83 13.58 -1.07
N PRO A 25 20.45 12.51 -1.59
CA PRO A 25 19.86 11.18 -1.61
C PRO A 25 19.38 10.67 -0.25
N GLU A 26 20.12 10.93 0.82
CA GLU A 26 19.73 10.50 2.17
C GLU A 26 18.47 11.19 2.65
N GLN A 27 18.33 12.47 2.37
CA GLN A 27 17.15 13.24 2.74
C GLN A 27 15.94 12.77 1.93
N GLU A 28 16.11 12.57 0.63
CA GLU A 28 15.05 12.04 -0.24
C GLU A 28 14.54 10.69 0.25
N ARG A 29 15.47 9.82 0.65
CA ARG A 29 15.15 8.50 1.18
C ARG A 29 14.26 8.59 2.44
N LEU A 30 14.66 9.44 3.38
CA LEU A 30 13.89 9.64 4.62
C LEU A 30 12.49 10.20 4.34
N LEU A 31 12.38 11.14 3.42
CA LEU A 31 11.09 11.74 3.08
C LEU A 31 10.15 10.73 2.41
N ARG A 32 10.68 9.82 1.60
CA ARG A 32 9.87 8.74 1.01
C ARG A 32 9.34 7.79 2.08
N LEU A 33 10.09 7.55 3.14
CA LEU A 33 9.61 6.77 4.29
C LEU A 33 8.53 7.52 5.07
N LEU A 34 8.74 8.80 5.32
CA LEU A 34 7.77 9.63 6.04
C LEU A 34 6.46 9.80 5.27
N LYS A 35 6.50 9.71 3.95
CA LYS A 35 5.31 9.80 3.11
C LYS A 35 4.28 8.72 3.45
N LEU A 36 4.71 7.57 3.97
CA LEU A 36 3.78 6.53 4.44
C LEU A 36 2.83 7.04 5.51
N SER A 37 3.31 7.86 6.43
CA SER A 37 2.47 8.44 7.47
C SER A 37 1.45 9.42 6.90
N GLU A 38 1.85 10.22 5.92
CA GLU A 38 0.96 11.14 5.21
C GLU A 38 -0.16 10.37 4.51
N GLU A 39 0.20 9.34 3.72
CA GLU A 39 -0.79 8.54 2.99
C GLU A 39 -1.73 7.79 3.94
N ALA A 40 -1.22 7.27 5.04
CA ALA A 40 -2.06 6.62 6.05
C ALA A 40 -3.08 7.60 6.64
N GLY A 41 -2.67 8.86 6.84
CA GLY A 41 -3.58 9.91 7.29
C GLY A 41 -4.70 10.19 6.29
N GLU A 42 -4.39 10.12 5.00
CA GLU A 42 -5.41 10.31 3.95
C GLU A 42 -6.42 9.16 3.94
N VAL A 43 -6.00 7.94 4.24
CA VAL A 43 -6.94 6.81 4.44
C VAL A 43 -7.90 7.14 5.58
N ALA A 44 -7.39 7.62 6.70
CA ALA A 44 -8.22 7.97 7.85
C ALA A 44 -9.24 9.05 7.49
N GLN A 45 -8.82 10.09 6.77
CA GLN A 45 -9.71 11.16 6.31
C GLN A 45 -10.80 10.61 5.39
N ALA A 46 -10.42 9.72 4.46
CA ALA A 46 -11.37 9.13 3.53
C ALA A 46 -12.41 8.27 4.25
N VAL A 47 -12.01 7.49 5.26
CA VAL A 47 -12.94 6.68 6.06
C VAL A 47 -13.92 7.58 6.83
N ILE A 48 -13.43 8.61 7.48
CA ILE A 48 -14.25 9.57 8.20
C ILE A 48 -15.27 10.21 7.24
N GLY A 49 -14.79 10.61 6.06
CA GLY A 49 -15.64 11.21 5.05
C GLY A 49 -16.66 10.24 4.44
N ALA A 50 -16.28 8.97 4.26
CA ALA A 50 -17.19 7.96 3.72
C ALA A 50 -18.29 7.57 4.72
N THR A 51 -17.98 7.58 6.02
CA THR A 51 -18.97 7.28 7.06
C THR A 51 -19.84 8.46 7.44
N GLY A 52 -19.43 9.69 7.08
CA GLY A 52 -20.15 10.89 7.50
C GLY A 52 -20.05 11.16 8.99
N GLN A 53 -19.01 10.65 9.64
CA GLN A 53 -18.85 10.73 11.10
C GLN A 53 -18.78 12.16 11.61
N ASN A 54 -18.19 13.07 10.83
CA ASN A 54 -18.11 14.47 11.23
C ASN A 54 -19.35 15.24 10.72
N PRO A 55 -20.23 15.70 11.62
CA PRO A 55 -21.48 16.38 11.21
C PRO A 55 -21.24 17.64 10.37
N ARG A 56 -20.15 18.33 10.57
CA ARG A 56 -19.82 19.54 9.82
C ARG A 56 -19.47 19.25 8.37
N LYS A 57 -18.75 18.14 8.13
CA LYS A 57 -18.28 17.78 6.79
C LYS A 57 -19.20 16.82 6.06
N GLY A 58 -20.04 16.08 6.79
CA GLY A 58 -20.94 15.10 6.21
C GLY A 58 -20.19 14.00 5.47
N HIS A 59 -20.77 13.54 4.37
CA HIS A 59 -20.19 12.52 3.51
C HIS A 59 -19.35 13.18 2.42
N SER A 60 -18.09 13.48 2.73
CA SER A 60 -17.15 14.13 1.81
C SER A 60 -16.42 13.15 0.89
N HIS A 61 -16.48 11.85 1.19
CA HIS A 61 -15.77 10.80 0.45
C HIS A 61 -16.69 9.63 0.21
N THR A 62 -16.31 8.78 -0.75
CA THR A 62 -16.94 7.50 -1.02
C THR A 62 -16.04 6.35 -0.57
N TRP A 63 -16.57 5.13 -0.52
CA TRP A 63 -15.74 3.95 -0.24
C TRP A 63 -14.75 3.67 -1.39
N ASP A 64 -15.07 4.08 -2.62
CA ASP A 64 -14.12 4.02 -3.72
C ASP A 64 -12.91 4.92 -3.45
N ASP A 65 -13.13 6.08 -2.83
CA ASP A 65 -12.01 6.94 -2.40
C ASP A 65 -11.14 6.24 -1.35
N VAL A 66 -11.75 5.51 -0.41
CA VAL A 66 -10.99 4.71 0.57
C VAL A 66 -10.13 3.67 -0.13
N HIS A 67 -10.68 2.96 -1.13
CA HIS A 67 -9.91 1.99 -1.92
C HIS A 67 -8.71 2.65 -2.57
N GLY A 68 -8.90 3.81 -3.18
CA GLY A 68 -7.81 4.55 -3.84
C GLY A 68 -6.72 4.95 -2.86
N GLU A 69 -7.10 5.45 -1.68
CA GLU A 69 -6.13 5.84 -0.66
C GLU A 69 -5.35 4.64 -0.11
N LEU A 70 -6.00 3.48 0.02
CA LEU A 70 -5.30 2.25 0.40
C LEU A 70 -4.31 1.81 -0.67
N CYS A 71 -4.67 1.93 -1.94
CA CYS A 71 -3.75 1.65 -3.05
C CYS A 71 -2.54 2.59 -2.99
N ASP A 72 -2.76 3.86 -2.65
CA ASP A 72 -1.67 4.82 -2.50
C ASP A 72 -0.72 4.43 -1.36
N VAL A 73 -1.25 3.93 -0.25
CA VAL A 73 -0.42 3.42 0.86
C VAL A 73 0.43 2.23 0.41
N ILE A 74 -0.18 1.28 -0.29
CA ILE A 74 0.53 0.10 -0.80
C ILE A 74 1.66 0.54 -1.73
N LEU A 75 1.34 1.41 -2.68
CA LEU A 75 2.31 1.88 -3.67
C LEU A 75 3.43 2.68 -3.00
N THR A 76 3.10 3.58 -2.07
CA THR A 76 4.09 4.36 -1.33
C THR A 76 5.03 3.46 -0.54
N ALA A 77 4.51 2.38 0.08
CA ALA A 77 5.33 1.41 0.78
C ALA A 77 6.27 0.67 -0.17
N MET A 78 5.79 0.27 -1.34
CA MET A 78 6.60 -0.40 -2.35
C MET A 78 7.72 0.52 -2.87
N VAL A 79 7.40 1.77 -3.14
CA VAL A 79 8.38 2.79 -3.56
C VAL A 79 9.44 3.00 -2.49
N ALA A 80 9.03 3.10 -1.22
CA ALA A 80 9.95 3.25 -0.10
C ALA A 80 10.89 2.04 0.01
N LEU A 81 10.35 0.84 -0.06
CA LEU A 81 11.15 -0.38 0.02
C LEU A 81 12.16 -0.45 -1.13
N ARG A 82 11.72 -0.19 -2.36
CA ARG A 82 12.61 -0.20 -3.53
C ARG A 82 13.68 0.90 -3.45
N THR A 83 13.36 2.03 -2.83
CA THR A 83 14.35 3.09 -2.58
C THR A 83 15.46 2.62 -1.65
N LEU A 84 15.13 1.78 -0.67
CA LEU A 84 16.11 1.26 0.29
C LEU A 84 16.94 0.09 -0.27
N THR A 85 16.38 -0.71 -1.17
CA THR A 85 17.08 -1.88 -1.70
C THR A 85 16.60 -2.21 -3.12
N PRO A 86 17.56 -2.50 -4.04
CA PRO A 86 17.19 -2.97 -5.38
C PRO A 86 16.55 -4.37 -5.34
N GLU A 87 16.70 -5.10 -4.22
CA GLU A 87 16.12 -6.43 -4.03
C GLU A 87 14.72 -6.40 -3.41
N ALA A 88 14.00 -5.28 -3.54
CA ALA A 88 12.72 -5.07 -2.88
C ALA A 88 11.71 -6.20 -3.13
N ARG A 89 11.60 -6.66 -4.37
CA ARG A 89 10.69 -7.76 -4.71
C ARG A 89 11.00 -9.02 -3.92
N GLY A 90 12.26 -9.42 -3.89
CA GLY A 90 12.70 -10.61 -3.15
C GLY A 90 12.49 -10.47 -1.66
N VAL A 91 12.79 -9.27 -1.12
CA VAL A 91 12.59 -8.97 0.30
C VAL A 91 11.10 -9.09 0.66
N PHE A 92 10.24 -8.53 -0.15
CA PHE A 92 8.79 -8.60 0.09
C PHE A 92 8.27 -10.02 -0.04
N ASP A 93 8.66 -10.75 -1.09
CA ASP A 93 8.22 -12.13 -1.32
C ASP A 93 8.62 -13.04 -0.16
N GLU A 94 9.83 -12.90 0.34
CA GLU A 94 10.32 -13.69 1.48
C GLU A 94 9.55 -13.36 2.75
N HIS A 95 9.29 -12.08 2.98
CA HIS A 95 8.51 -11.65 4.14
C HIS A 95 7.07 -12.17 4.07
N LEU A 96 6.46 -12.08 2.90
CA LEU A 96 5.10 -12.59 2.68
C LEU A 96 5.03 -14.09 2.94
N ARG A 97 6.02 -14.87 2.46
CA ARG A 97 6.06 -16.32 2.73
C ARG A 97 6.14 -16.62 4.21
N ARG A 98 6.93 -15.85 4.96
CA ARG A 98 7.04 -16.04 6.40
C ARG A 98 5.73 -15.73 7.12
N VAL A 99 5.05 -14.69 6.72
CA VAL A 99 3.74 -14.34 7.30
C VAL A 99 2.71 -15.42 6.95
N ALA A 100 2.66 -15.85 5.69
CA ALA A 100 1.72 -16.87 5.23
C ALA A 100 1.94 -18.20 5.93
N ALA A 101 3.19 -18.56 6.25
CA ALA A 101 3.52 -19.79 6.95
C ALA A 101 3.00 -19.84 8.40
N ARG A 102 2.66 -18.69 8.99
CA ARG A 102 2.09 -18.61 10.34
C ARG A 102 0.58 -18.82 10.35
N LEU A 103 -0.06 -18.86 9.18
CA LEU A 103 -1.49 -19.08 9.10
C LEU A 103 -1.80 -20.53 9.45
N PRO A 104 -2.94 -20.81 10.16
CA PRO A 104 -3.34 -22.18 10.42
C PRO A 104 -3.63 -22.90 9.12
N ALA A 105 -3.40 -24.21 9.08
CA ALA A 105 -3.72 -25.04 7.92
C ALA A 105 -5.21 -24.90 7.59
N GLN A 106 -5.52 -24.74 6.30
CA GLN A 106 -6.91 -24.70 5.87
C GLN A 106 -7.55 -26.09 6.07
N PRO A 107 -8.78 -26.17 6.60
CA PRO A 107 -9.48 -27.43 6.68
C PRO A 107 -9.64 -28.05 5.31
N ALA A 108 -9.50 -29.38 5.21
CA ALA A 108 -9.72 -30.10 3.96
C ALA A 108 -11.16 -29.86 3.49
N GLY A 109 -11.33 -29.46 2.21
CA GLY A 109 -12.63 -29.17 1.64
C GLY A 109 -13.23 -27.84 2.07
N GLY A 110 -12.46 -27.00 2.79
CA GLY A 110 -12.91 -25.70 3.24
C GLY A 110 -13.04 -24.72 2.07
N ARG A 111 -14.18 -24.77 1.43
CA ARG A 111 -14.61 -23.66 0.60
C ARG A 111 -15.43 -22.74 1.47
N GLY A 112 -15.23 -21.46 1.33
CA GLY A 112 -16.08 -20.49 1.99
C GLY A 112 -17.53 -20.85 1.69
N GLY A 113 -18.34 -21.01 2.76
CA GLY A 113 -19.74 -21.30 2.58
C GLY A 113 -20.42 -20.20 1.78
N PRO A 114 -21.54 -20.50 1.14
CA PRO A 114 -22.34 -19.49 0.48
C PRO A 114 -22.76 -18.42 1.50
N GLY A 115 -22.47 -17.18 1.21
CA GLY A 115 -22.83 -16.08 2.09
C GLY A 115 -21.67 -15.44 2.84
N ALA A 116 -20.42 -15.80 2.54
CA ALA A 116 -19.31 -15.00 3.04
C ALA A 116 -19.50 -13.55 2.52
N PRO A 117 -19.59 -12.55 3.42
CA PRO A 117 -19.80 -11.20 2.95
C PRO A 117 -18.61 -10.75 2.12
N ALA A 118 -18.90 -10.18 0.96
CA ALA A 118 -17.90 -9.45 0.22
C ALA A 118 -17.52 -8.23 1.04
N SER A 119 -16.32 -8.18 1.52
CA SER A 119 -15.81 -7.03 2.22
C SER A 119 -15.49 -5.90 1.25
#